data_5092e670b63284cfa4c64b6eb27b8bbe
#
_entry.id   5092e670b63284cfa4c64b6eb27b8bbe
#
_cell.length_a   1.000
_cell.length_b   1.000
_cell.length_c   1.000
_cell.angle_alpha   90.00
_cell.angle_beta   90.00
_cell.angle_gamma   90.00
#
_symmetry.space_group_name_H-M   'P 1'
#
loop_
_entity.id
_entity.type
_entity.pdbx_description
1 polymer ?
#
loop_
_entity_poly.entity_id
_entity_poly.type
_entity_poly.pdbx_seq_one_letter_code
_entity_poly.pdbx_strand_id
1 'polypeptide(L)'
;AGMGSFANIWELAGGTLVGASSDAFSDYHIKSDAEKVGDFSSLNAETIIALDPDFVILTGASSGRGSGVAQTKDTLQAAGIAVAYFNVTTFDDYLRMLKTCCDITGDTEAYEENGTDVAEGIDAIKNKTKGKSAGSVAVLTTYSGGTRVQASSTQTGTMLAELGASNITDVDKSLLSDYSLESLVKADPDFIFLLP
;
A
#
# COMPACT_ATOMS: atom_id res chain seq x y z
N ALA A 1 -5.81 -6.94 -11.87
CA ALA A 1 -5.69 -6.05 -10.70
C ALA A 1 -5.27 -4.66 -11.13
N GLY A 2 -5.91 -3.62 -10.58
CA GLY A 2 -5.70 -2.22 -10.98
C GLY A 2 -4.58 -1.51 -10.21
N MET A 3 -3.79 -2.22 -9.43
CA MET A 3 -2.67 -1.70 -8.64
C MET A 3 -1.65 -2.81 -8.42
N GLY A 4 -0.37 -2.53 -8.55
CA GLY A 4 0.70 -3.54 -8.47
C GLY A 4 0.75 -4.25 -7.14
N SER A 5 0.61 -3.54 -6.02
CA SER A 5 0.53 -4.17 -4.69
C SER A 5 -0.64 -5.14 -4.56
N PHE A 6 -1.80 -4.85 -5.17
CA PHE A 6 -2.96 -5.75 -5.15
C PHE A 6 -2.79 -6.96 -6.07
N ALA A 7 -2.08 -6.76 -7.19
CA ALA A 7 -1.67 -7.86 -8.06
C ALA A 7 -0.76 -8.85 -7.31
N ASN A 8 0.22 -8.33 -6.57
CA ASN A 8 1.11 -9.13 -5.74
C ASN A 8 0.35 -9.88 -4.63
N ILE A 9 -0.56 -9.21 -3.89
CA ILE A 9 -1.36 -9.86 -2.85
C ILE A 9 -2.22 -10.99 -3.44
N TRP A 10 -2.81 -10.79 -4.63
CA TRP A 10 -3.58 -11.82 -5.31
C TRP A 10 -2.72 -13.04 -5.68
N GLU A 11 -1.51 -12.83 -6.19
CA GLU A 11 -0.58 -13.94 -6.46
C GLU A 11 -0.08 -14.63 -5.19
N LEU A 12 0.19 -13.88 -4.11
CA LEU A 12 0.53 -14.44 -2.79
C LEU A 12 -0.59 -15.33 -2.24
N ALA A 13 -1.84 -15.04 -2.60
CA ALA A 13 -2.99 -15.84 -2.25
C ALA A 13 -3.24 -17.02 -3.21
N GLY A 14 -2.30 -17.36 -4.10
CA GLY A 14 -2.43 -18.44 -5.07
C GLY A 14 -3.27 -18.09 -6.31
N GLY A 15 -3.61 -16.81 -6.51
CA GLY A 15 -4.43 -16.37 -7.64
C GLY A 15 -3.63 -16.16 -8.92
N THR A 16 -4.31 -16.29 -10.07
CA THR A 16 -3.73 -16.03 -11.38
C THR A 16 -4.32 -14.72 -11.94
N LEU A 17 -3.47 -13.92 -12.58
CA LEU A 17 -3.84 -12.65 -13.19
C LEU A 17 -3.95 -12.79 -14.71
N VAL A 18 -5.04 -12.28 -15.30
CA VAL A 18 -5.15 -12.08 -16.76
C VAL A 18 -4.71 -10.68 -17.16
N GLY A 19 -4.78 -9.70 -16.23
CA GLY A 19 -4.35 -8.34 -16.47
C GLY A 19 -3.96 -7.62 -15.19
N ALA A 20 -2.95 -6.74 -15.29
CA ALA A 20 -2.45 -5.95 -14.17
C ALA A 20 -1.97 -4.56 -14.61
N SER A 21 -1.95 -3.60 -13.68
CA SER A 21 -1.37 -2.27 -13.89
C SER A 21 0.14 -2.34 -14.13
N SER A 22 0.69 -1.32 -14.79
CA SER A 22 2.10 -1.29 -15.22
C SER A 22 3.10 -1.48 -14.07
N ASP A 23 2.81 -0.92 -12.89
CA ASP A 23 3.62 -1.01 -11.67
C ASP A 23 3.71 -2.45 -11.12
N ALA A 24 2.75 -3.33 -11.43
CA ALA A 24 2.82 -4.74 -11.06
C ALA A 24 4.05 -5.44 -11.65
N PHE A 25 4.43 -5.06 -12.86
CA PHE A 25 5.56 -5.66 -13.57
C PHE A 25 6.90 -5.03 -13.19
N SER A 26 6.94 -3.71 -12.99
CA SER A 26 8.19 -3.00 -12.69
C SER A 26 8.60 -3.12 -11.22
N ASP A 27 7.63 -2.99 -10.30
CA ASP A 27 7.91 -2.81 -8.89
C ASP A 27 7.68 -4.10 -8.08
N TYR A 28 6.71 -4.94 -8.51
CA TYR A 28 6.32 -6.16 -7.79
C TYR A 28 6.77 -7.44 -8.49
N HIS A 29 7.20 -7.36 -9.76
CA HIS A 29 7.71 -8.51 -10.52
C HIS A 29 6.77 -9.71 -10.48
N ILE A 30 5.48 -9.45 -10.74
CA ILE A 30 4.45 -10.51 -10.76
C ILE A 30 4.87 -11.68 -11.67
N LYS A 31 4.48 -12.89 -11.30
CA LYS A 31 4.84 -14.14 -12.00
C LYS A 31 3.88 -14.49 -13.10
N SER A 32 2.62 -14.00 -13.03
CA SER A 32 1.60 -14.27 -14.02
C SER A 32 1.98 -13.68 -15.38
N ASP A 33 1.65 -14.41 -16.46
CA ASP A 33 1.73 -13.92 -17.84
C ASP A 33 0.49 -13.06 -18.14
N ALA A 34 0.41 -11.92 -17.44
CA ALA A 34 -0.72 -11.01 -17.47
C ALA A 34 -0.51 -9.88 -18.49
N GLU A 35 -1.61 -9.40 -19.09
CA GLU A 35 -1.60 -8.22 -19.97
C GLU A 35 -1.48 -6.92 -19.16
N LYS A 36 -0.75 -5.92 -19.68
CA LYS A 36 -0.73 -4.58 -19.09
C LYS A 36 -2.01 -3.83 -19.41
N VAL A 37 -2.75 -3.42 -18.38
CA VAL A 37 -4.03 -2.72 -18.53
C VAL A 37 -3.95 -1.22 -18.27
N GLY A 38 -2.77 -0.63 -18.31
CA GLY A 38 -2.52 0.79 -18.06
C GLY A 38 -1.84 1.06 -16.72
N ASP A 39 -1.63 2.34 -16.42
CA ASP A 39 -1.08 2.74 -15.13
C ASP A 39 -2.16 2.75 -14.05
N PHE A 40 -1.78 2.56 -12.77
CA PHE A 40 -2.73 2.52 -11.66
C PHE A 40 -3.60 3.79 -11.55
N SER A 41 -3.13 4.94 -12.07
CA SER A 41 -3.86 6.20 -12.11
C SER A 41 -4.73 6.38 -13.35
N SER A 42 -4.54 5.54 -14.39
CA SER A 42 -5.23 5.63 -15.69
C SER A 42 -5.34 4.26 -16.34
N LEU A 43 -6.21 3.41 -15.78
CA LEU A 43 -6.49 2.08 -16.30
C LEU A 43 -7.30 2.15 -17.59
N ASN A 44 -7.02 1.27 -18.53
CA ASN A 44 -7.78 1.13 -19.76
C ASN A 44 -8.93 0.12 -19.59
N ALA A 45 -10.13 0.63 -19.41
CA ALA A 45 -11.32 -0.20 -19.21
C ALA A 45 -11.63 -1.12 -20.40
N GLU A 46 -11.37 -0.67 -21.64
CA GLU A 46 -11.61 -1.47 -22.84
C GLU A 46 -10.68 -2.68 -22.91
N THR A 47 -9.39 -2.48 -22.57
CA THR A 47 -8.42 -3.59 -22.46
C THR A 47 -8.85 -4.57 -21.37
N ILE A 48 -9.29 -4.07 -20.20
CA ILE A 48 -9.76 -4.94 -19.12
C ILE A 48 -10.97 -5.78 -19.57
N ILE A 49 -11.94 -5.15 -20.23
CA ILE A 49 -13.14 -5.85 -20.74
C ILE A 49 -12.76 -6.92 -21.77
N ALA A 50 -11.81 -6.61 -22.67
CA ALA A 50 -11.36 -7.55 -23.69
C ALA A 50 -10.66 -8.79 -23.13
N LEU A 51 -10.12 -8.73 -21.91
CA LEU A 51 -9.50 -9.86 -21.22
C LEU A 51 -10.53 -10.80 -20.56
N ASP A 52 -11.82 -10.44 -20.55
CA ASP A 52 -12.93 -11.21 -19.98
C ASP A 52 -12.62 -11.75 -18.55
N PRO A 53 -12.25 -10.90 -17.59
CA PRO A 53 -11.90 -11.35 -16.25
C PRO A 53 -13.15 -11.74 -15.45
N ASP A 54 -13.03 -12.74 -14.56
CA ASP A 54 -14.11 -13.10 -13.63
C ASP A 54 -14.46 -11.94 -12.68
N PHE A 55 -13.47 -11.16 -12.28
CA PHE A 55 -13.64 -9.94 -11.49
C PHE A 55 -12.41 -9.03 -11.57
N VAL A 56 -12.57 -7.79 -11.15
CA VAL A 56 -11.50 -6.79 -11.11
C VAL A 56 -11.29 -6.27 -9.69
N ILE A 57 -10.04 -6.19 -9.26
CA ILE A 57 -9.67 -5.60 -7.97
C ILE A 57 -9.19 -4.17 -8.20
N LEU A 58 -9.83 -3.20 -7.54
CA LEU A 58 -9.49 -1.78 -7.61
C LEU A 58 -9.24 -1.21 -6.20
N THR A 59 -8.47 -0.11 -6.14
CA THR A 59 -8.36 0.67 -4.90
C THR A 59 -9.62 1.47 -4.63
N GLY A 60 -9.98 1.66 -3.37
CA GLY A 60 -11.13 2.46 -2.97
C GLY A 60 -10.96 3.95 -3.31
N ALA A 61 -12.06 4.64 -3.55
CA ALA A 61 -12.12 6.03 -4.01
C ALA A 61 -11.60 7.09 -3.00
N SER A 62 -11.23 6.69 -1.77
CA SER A 62 -10.79 7.61 -0.72
C SER A 62 -9.37 8.18 -0.90
N SER A 63 -8.63 7.73 -1.92
CA SER A 63 -7.24 8.11 -2.13
C SER A 63 -7.01 9.43 -2.87
N GLY A 64 -8.01 10.31 -3.01
CA GLY A 64 -7.87 11.62 -3.67
C GLY A 64 -7.41 11.59 -5.15
N ARG A 65 -7.08 10.42 -5.67
CA ARG A 65 -6.69 10.15 -7.06
C ARG A 65 -7.87 9.60 -7.88
N GLY A 66 -9.08 9.82 -7.39
CA GLY A 66 -10.25 9.01 -7.63
C GLY A 66 -11.08 9.26 -8.89
N SER A 67 -10.80 10.24 -9.75
CA SER A 67 -11.68 10.44 -10.93
C SER A 67 -11.52 9.33 -11.97
N GLY A 68 -10.30 8.88 -12.24
CA GLY A 68 -10.03 7.80 -13.21
C GLY A 68 -10.54 6.44 -12.73
N VAL A 69 -10.33 6.10 -11.47
CA VAL A 69 -10.80 4.83 -10.89
C VAL A 69 -12.33 4.75 -10.84
N ALA A 70 -13.01 5.85 -10.50
CA ALA A 70 -14.47 5.88 -10.48
C ALA A 70 -15.08 5.67 -11.88
N GLN A 71 -14.52 6.34 -12.90
CA GLN A 71 -14.96 6.17 -14.28
C GLN A 71 -14.69 4.74 -14.79
N THR A 72 -13.52 4.18 -14.51
CA THR A 72 -13.19 2.79 -14.86
C THR A 72 -14.18 1.82 -14.22
N LYS A 73 -14.51 2.02 -12.94
CA LYS A 73 -15.51 1.23 -12.23
C LYS A 73 -16.85 1.21 -12.96
N ASP A 74 -17.40 2.41 -13.23
CA ASP A 74 -18.73 2.54 -13.84
C ASP A 74 -18.76 1.85 -15.20
N THR A 75 -17.69 1.96 -15.98
CA THR A 75 -17.55 1.27 -17.28
C THR A 75 -17.51 -0.25 -17.13
N LEU A 76 -16.74 -0.77 -16.18
CA LEU A 76 -16.65 -2.22 -15.92
C LEU A 76 -17.98 -2.80 -15.42
N GLN A 77 -18.66 -2.10 -14.51
CA GLN A 77 -19.97 -2.51 -14.00
C GLN A 77 -21.05 -2.49 -15.11
N ALA A 78 -21.01 -1.50 -16.00
CA ALA A 78 -21.90 -1.45 -17.18
C ALA A 78 -21.65 -2.62 -18.15
N ALA A 79 -20.40 -3.14 -18.21
CA ALA A 79 -20.05 -4.34 -18.95
C ALA A 79 -20.38 -5.65 -18.22
N GLY A 80 -20.96 -5.58 -17.01
CA GLY A 80 -21.33 -6.76 -16.22
C GLY A 80 -20.18 -7.40 -15.44
N ILE A 81 -19.02 -6.75 -15.37
CA ILE A 81 -17.85 -7.26 -14.66
C ILE A 81 -17.96 -6.93 -13.17
N ALA A 82 -17.77 -7.93 -12.32
CA ALA A 82 -17.72 -7.75 -10.86
C ALA A 82 -16.48 -6.97 -10.46
N VAL A 83 -16.63 -6.01 -9.53
CA VAL A 83 -15.52 -5.18 -9.05
C VAL A 83 -15.41 -5.28 -7.52
N ALA A 84 -14.25 -5.70 -7.05
CA ALA A 84 -13.88 -5.69 -5.63
C ALA A 84 -13.05 -4.45 -5.30
N TYR A 85 -13.32 -3.84 -4.14
CA TYR A 85 -12.58 -2.68 -3.65
C TYR A 85 -11.86 -3.00 -2.36
N PHE A 86 -10.57 -2.66 -2.34
CA PHE A 86 -9.79 -2.69 -1.12
C PHE A 86 -9.18 -1.32 -0.84
N ASN A 87 -8.99 -1.03 0.44
CA ASN A 87 -8.24 0.11 0.92
C ASN A 87 -7.20 -0.41 1.91
N VAL A 88 -5.96 -0.53 1.47
CA VAL A 88 -4.87 -1.09 2.26
C VAL A 88 -3.94 0.04 2.67
N THR A 89 -4.02 0.43 3.95
CA THR A 89 -3.23 1.50 4.56
C THR A 89 -2.49 1.03 5.81
N THR A 90 -2.90 -0.11 6.38
CA THR A 90 -2.30 -0.73 7.56
C THR A 90 -1.98 -2.19 7.29
N PHE A 91 -1.21 -2.82 8.19
CA PHE A 91 -0.94 -4.25 8.11
C PHE A 91 -2.23 -5.08 8.31
N ASP A 92 -3.15 -4.63 9.15
CA ASP A 92 -4.45 -5.28 9.33
C ASP A 92 -5.30 -5.23 8.05
N ASP A 93 -5.20 -4.14 7.27
CA ASP A 93 -5.87 -4.06 5.97
C ASP A 93 -5.29 -5.07 4.98
N TYR A 94 -3.94 -5.23 4.98
CA TYR A 94 -3.26 -6.25 4.19
C TYR A 94 -3.75 -7.65 4.57
N LEU A 95 -3.79 -7.99 5.85
CA LEU A 95 -4.25 -9.30 6.32
C LEU A 95 -5.70 -9.57 5.91
N ARG A 96 -6.59 -8.57 6.01
CA ARG A 96 -7.98 -8.70 5.55
C ARG A 96 -8.08 -8.93 4.05
N MET A 97 -7.30 -8.21 3.24
CA MET A 97 -7.28 -8.40 1.80
C MET A 97 -6.73 -9.79 1.45
N LEU A 98 -5.57 -10.16 2.00
CA LEU A 98 -4.95 -11.48 1.78
C LEU A 98 -5.91 -12.61 2.14
N LYS A 99 -6.55 -12.51 3.33
CA LYS A 99 -7.54 -13.51 3.75
C LYS A 99 -8.70 -13.63 2.76
N THR A 100 -9.24 -12.50 2.31
CA THR A 100 -10.32 -12.50 1.32
C THR A 100 -9.88 -13.15 0.00
N CYS A 101 -8.66 -12.86 -0.44
CA CYS A 101 -8.09 -13.47 -1.64
C CYS A 101 -7.90 -14.99 -1.46
N CYS A 102 -7.35 -15.43 -0.32
CA CYS A 102 -7.20 -16.84 -0.01
C CYS A 102 -8.54 -17.59 0.11
N ASP A 103 -9.58 -16.94 0.66
CA ASP A 103 -10.94 -17.51 0.71
C ASP A 103 -11.52 -17.71 -0.71
N ILE A 104 -11.18 -16.85 -1.66
CA ILE A 104 -11.61 -16.97 -3.07
C ILE A 104 -10.82 -18.09 -3.78
N THR A 105 -9.50 -18.13 -3.61
CA THR A 105 -8.64 -19.14 -4.26
C THR A 105 -8.75 -20.52 -3.62
N GLY A 106 -9.16 -20.58 -2.34
CA GLY A 106 -9.18 -21.81 -1.54
C GLY A 106 -7.81 -22.17 -0.95
N ASP A 107 -6.79 -21.32 -1.10
CA ASP A 107 -5.43 -21.56 -0.63
C ASP A 107 -5.25 -21.07 0.81
N THR A 108 -5.50 -21.97 1.77
CA THR A 108 -5.34 -21.69 3.20
C THR A 108 -3.88 -21.67 3.65
N GLU A 109 -3.00 -22.43 2.99
CA GLU A 109 -1.57 -22.48 3.28
C GLU A 109 -0.91 -21.14 2.93
N ALA A 110 -1.32 -20.54 1.81
CA ALA A 110 -0.88 -19.21 1.42
C ALA A 110 -1.20 -18.14 2.48
N TYR A 111 -2.34 -18.24 3.16
CA TYR A 111 -2.65 -17.31 4.26
C TYR A 111 -1.79 -17.57 5.50
N GLU A 112 -1.48 -18.82 5.81
CA GLU A 112 -0.57 -19.16 6.90
C GLU A 112 0.81 -18.58 6.65
N GLU A 113 1.40 -18.83 5.48
CA GLU A 113 2.75 -18.38 5.11
C GLU A 113 2.85 -16.83 5.00
N ASN A 114 1.93 -16.20 4.25
CA ASN A 114 2.03 -14.79 3.90
C ASN A 114 1.27 -13.86 4.87
N GLY A 115 0.45 -14.40 5.76
CA GLY A 115 -0.33 -13.67 6.75
C GLY A 115 0.13 -13.97 8.17
N THR A 116 -0.14 -15.19 8.66
CA THR A 116 0.07 -15.56 10.05
C THR A 116 1.55 -15.52 10.44
N ASP A 117 2.41 -16.17 9.68
CA ASP A 117 3.85 -16.21 9.97
C ASP A 117 4.49 -14.83 9.92
N VAL A 118 4.05 -13.99 8.98
CA VAL A 118 4.49 -12.59 8.89
C VAL A 118 4.04 -11.79 10.11
N ALA A 119 2.79 -11.96 10.56
CA ALA A 119 2.26 -11.30 11.74
C ALA A 119 3.04 -11.70 13.01
N GLU A 120 3.31 -12.99 13.18
CA GLU A 120 4.12 -13.50 14.29
C GLU A 120 5.56 -12.94 14.27
N GLY A 121 6.16 -12.86 13.07
CA GLY A 121 7.47 -12.23 12.88
C GLY A 121 7.50 -10.76 13.29
N ILE A 122 6.48 -9.98 12.90
CA ILE A 122 6.32 -8.58 13.30
C ILE A 122 6.15 -8.47 14.81
N ASP A 123 5.30 -9.29 15.42
CA ASP A 123 5.07 -9.28 16.86
C ASP A 123 6.33 -9.66 17.66
N ALA A 124 7.11 -10.61 17.15
CA ALA A 124 8.40 -10.96 17.75
C ALA A 124 9.39 -9.77 17.76
N ILE A 125 9.41 -8.96 16.67
CA ILE A 125 10.25 -7.76 16.60
C ILE A 125 9.72 -6.69 17.56
N LYS A 126 8.40 -6.41 17.56
CA LYS A 126 7.76 -5.45 18.48
C LYS A 126 8.01 -5.81 19.96
N ASN A 127 7.96 -7.10 20.29
CA ASN A 127 8.25 -7.56 21.65
C ASN A 127 9.73 -7.33 22.06
N LYS A 128 10.70 -7.44 21.12
CA LYS A 128 12.12 -7.16 21.39
C LYS A 128 12.38 -5.68 21.65
N THR A 129 11.57 -4.79 21.06
CA THR A 129 11.70 -3.33 21.21
C THR A 129 10.84 -2.75 22.31
N LYS A 130 9.89 -3.54 22.86
CA LYS A 130 8.95 -3.09 23.88
C LYS A 130 9.64 -2.44 25.09
N GLY A 131 9.22 -1.21 25.39
CA GLY A 131 9.79 -0.43 26.49
C GLY A 131 11.17 0.18 26.22
N LYS A 132 11.70 0.04 25.00
CA LYS A 132 12.92 0.73 24.55
C LYS A 132 12.53 1.96 23.74
N SER A 133 13.33 3.04 23.89
CA SER A 133 13.22 4.19 22.98
C SER A 133 14.12 3.93 21.77
N ALA A 134 13.55 4.11 20.59
CA ALA A 134 14.30 4.11 19.32
C ALA A 134 14.78 5.52 18.92
N GLY A 135 14.57 6.53 19.79
CA GLY A 135 14.93 7.91 19.52
C GLY A 135 13.87 8.69 18.76
N SER A 136 14.22 9.91 18.37
CA SER A 136 13.40 10.80 17.58
C SER A 136 13.63 10.59 16.08
N VAL A 137 12.56 10.63 15.28
CA VAL A 137 12.62 10.36 13.84
C VAL A 137 11.91 11.43 13.02
N ALA A 138 12.52 11.78 11.89
CA ALA A 138 11.86 12.50 10.80
C ALA A 138 11.58 11.53 9.65
N VAL A 139 10.36 11.50 9.14
CA VAL A 139 9.99 10.74 7.94
C VAL A 139 9.71 11.73 6.83
N LEU A 140 10.48 11.68 5.77
CA LEU A 140 10.40 12.60 4.64
C LEU A 140 10.01 11.83 3.38
N THR A 141 8.99 12.30 2.67
CA THR A 141 8.69 11.84 1.30
C THR A 141 9.23 12.84 0.31
N THR A 142 10.01 12.35 -0.66
CA THR A 142 10.55 13.17 -1.75
C THR A 142 9.78 12.87 -3.04
N TYR A 143 9.45 13.91 -3.79
CA TYR A 143 8.76 13.81 -5.07
C TYR A 143 9.18 14.99 -5.98
N SER A 144 8.79 14.98 -7.24
CA SER A 144 9.20 16.02 -8.21
C SER A 144 8.83 17.46 -7.80
N GLY A 145 7.83 17.63 -6.92
CA GLY A 145 7.42 18.95 -6.41
C GLY A 145 8.10 19.37 -5.10
N GLY A 146 9.00 18.56 -4.53
CA GLY A 146 9.72 18.87 -3.30
C GLY A 146 9.75 17.76 -2.26
N THR A 147 9.85 18.13 -1.00
CA THR A 147 9.91 17.22 0.15
C THR A 147 8.79 17.55 1.13
N ARG A 148 8.17 16.54 1.70
CA ARG A 148 7.17 16.68 2.78
C ARG A 148 7.54 15.84 3.98
N VAL A 149 7.28 16.36 5.17
CA VAL A 149 7.36 15.59 6.42
C VAL A 149 6.09 14.78 6.59
N GLN A 150 6.23 13.53 7.00
CA GLN A 150 5.13 12.62 7.26
C GLN A 150 4.79 12.60 8.76
N ALA A 151 3.49 12.58 9.06
CA ALA A 151 2.98 12.45 10.42
C ALA A 151 3.19 11.01 10.95
N SER A 152 3.15 10.87 12.28
CA SER A 152 3.13 9.56 12.96
C SER A 152 1.92 8.68 12.58
N SER A 153 0.84 9.28 12.10
CA SER A 153 -0.36 8.58 11.62
C SER A 153 -0.27 8.01 10.21
N THR A 154 0.83 8.27 9.47
CA THR A 154 1.06 7.61 8.18
C THR A 154 1.53 6.17 8.38
N GLN A 155 1.48 5.34 7.35
CA GLN A 155 1.90 3.94 7.43
C GLN A 155 3.32 3.80 8.03
N THR A 156 4.31 4.47 7.45
CA THR A 156 5.69 4.44 7.94
C THR A 156 5.81 5.04 9.35
N GLY A 157 5.09 6.14 9.61
CA GLY A 157 5.06 6.76 10.95
C GLY A 157 4.52 5.82 12.01
N THR A 158 3.44 5.11 11.74
CA THR A 158 2.85 4.11 12.63
C THR A 158 3.81 2.94 12.89
N MET A 159 4.43 2.40 11.85
CA MET A 159 5.43 1.32 12.00
C MET A 159 6.59 1.73 12.89
N LEU A 160 7.12 2.94 12.71
CA LEU A 160 8.23 3.45 13.54
C LEU A 160 7.79 3.70 14.99
N ALA A 161 6.58 4.21 15.21
CA ALA A 161 6.03 4.39 16.55
C ALA A 161 5.85 3.06 17.28
N GLU A 162 5.41 2.01 16.60
CA GLU A 162 5.30 0.65 17.15
C GLU A 162 6.67 0.06 17.55
N LEU A 163 7.75 0.51 16.91
CA LEU A 163 9.12 0.15 17.26
C LEU A 163 9.72 1.04 18.36
N GLY A 164 8.98 2.01 18.89
CA GLY A 164 9.38 2.89 19.99
C GLY A 164 10.05 4.19 19.55
N ALA A 165 9.94 4.58 18.28
CA ALA A 165 10.39 5.86 17.78
C ALA A 165 9.36 6.98 18.04
N SER A 166 9.85 8.20 18.27
CA SER A 166 9.03 9.41 18.43
C SER A 166 9.15 10.28 17.18
N ASN A 167 8.06 10.52 16.47
CA ASN A 167 8.09 11.37 15.29
C ASN A 167 8.19 12.86 15.71
N ILE A 168 9.10 13.62 15.08
CA ILE A 168 9.28 15.05 15.37
C ILE A 168 8.00 15.87 15.17
N THR A 169 7.09 15.42 14.31
CA THR A 169 5.80 16.07 14.07
C THR A 169 4.81 15.93 15.23
N ASP A 170 5.05 15.02 16.18
CA ASP A 170 4.24 14.90 17.39
C ASP A 170 4.60 15.99 18.41
N VAL A 171 5.83 16.50 18.35
CA VAL A 171 6.34 17.62 19.14
C VAL A 171 6.01 18.96 18.48
N ASP A 172 6.24 19.07 17.17
CA ASP A 172 5.97 20.29 16.40
C ASP A 172 5.16 19.97 15.13
N LYS A 173 3.84 20.16 15.24
CA LYS A 173 2.91 19.93 14.13
C LYS A 173 3.04 20.93 12.98
N SER A 174 3.70 22.09 13.20
CA SER A 174 3.92 23.07 12.15
C SER A 174 4.80 22.52 11.02
N LEU A 175 5.65 21.53 11.32
CA LEU A 175 6.48 20.84 10.33
C LEU A 175 5.68 20.15 9.22
N LEU A 176 4.41 19.82 9.45
CA LEU A 176 3.54 19.20 8.43
C LEU A 176 3.10 20.19 7.34
N SER A 177 3.06 21.48 7.65
CA SER A 177 2.60 22.54 6.74
C SER A 177 3.71 23.48 6.30
N ASP A 178 4.74 23.67 7.12
CA ASP A 178 5.82 24.65 6.92
C ASP A 178 7.18 23.99 7.16
N TYR A 179 7.51 23.01 6.30
CA TYR A 179 8.78 22.31 6.35
C TYR A 179 9.91 23.10 5.69
N SER A 180 11.04 23.19 6.37
CA SER A 180 12.31 23.69 5.84
C SER A 180 13.48 22.89 6.39
N LEU A 181 14.62 22.93 5.71
CA LEU A 181 15.86 22.31 6.24
C LEU A 181 16.26 22.93 7.58
N GLU A 182 16.03 24.23 7.79
CA GLU A 182 16.30 24.92 9.05
C GLU A 182 15.41 24.36 10.18
N SER A 183 14.12 24.16 9.90
CA SER A 183 13.18 23.57 10.87
C SER A 183 13.54 22.11 11.21
N LEU A 184 14.03 21.34 10.24
CA LEU A 184 14.52 19.97 10.45
C LEU A 184 15.78 19.96 11.34
N VAL A 185 16.76 20.83 11.03
CA VAL A 185 17.98 20.96 11.83
C VAL A 185 17.67 21.40 13.28
N LYS A 186 16.70 22.30 13.45
CA LYS A 186 16.23 22.74 14.78
C LYS A 186 15.53 21.62 15.55
N ALA A 187 14.80 20.76 14.86
CA ALA A 187 14.13 19.60 15.48
C ALA A 187 15.10 18.51 15.90
N ASP A 188 16.31 18.48 15.34
CA ASP A 188 17.44 17.61 15.65
C ASP A 188 17.03 16.13 15.84
N PRO A 189 16.41 15.48 14.83
CA PRO A 189 16.03 14.08 14.96
C PRO A 189 17.25 13.15 15.00
N ASP A 190 17.16 12.08 15.79
CA ASP A 190 18.21 11.05 15.85
C ASP A 190 18.34 10.30 14.51
N PHE A 191 17.22 10.16 13.77
CA PHE A 191 17.20 9.48 12.48
C PHE A 191 16.30 10.21 11.48
N ILE A 192 16.69 10.14 10.19
CA ILE A 192 15.89 10.64 9.06
C ILE A 192 15.64 9.49 8.09
N PHE A 193 14.36 9.21 7.84
CA PHE A 193 13.91 8.25 6.84
C PHE A 193 13.48 9.00 5.58
N LEU A 194 14.09 8.67 4.44
CA LEU A 194 13.74 9.22 3.13
C LEU A 194 12.93 8.19 2.36
N LEU A 195 11.71 8.56 2.00
CA LEU A 195 10.82 7.76 1.16
C LEU A 195 10.79 8.36 -0.25
N PRO A 196 10.95 7.55 -1.30
CA PRO A 196 10.86 8.01 -2.70
C PRO A 196 9.43 8.37 -3.08
#